data_e0f9d513b16e1adf31a5ebabc87f0d10
#
_entry.id   e0f9d513b16e1adf31a5ebabc87f0d10
#
_cell.length_a   1.000
_cell.length_b   1.000
_cell.length_c   1.000
_cell.angle_alpha   90.00
_cell.angle_beta   90.00
_cell.angle_gamma   90.00
#
_symmetry.space_group_name_H-M   'P 1'
#
loop_
_entity.id
_entity.type
_entity.pdbx_description
1 polymer ?
#
loop_
_entity_poly.entity_id
_entity_poly.type
_entity_poly.pdbx_seq_one_letter_code
_entity_poly.pdbx_strand_id
1 'polypeptide(L)'
;MKIRNLLSIKKLAVLGICVCVSFLAGGCGKMTESSIPELEEPVALNEAYRPVEYGTIGSIQVLMATAVPRDYCNYYSANVNISQIYVEPGDTVNAGDVLAVCDVDEAKKQLQECQAALVHENETYEISAQISDTQIKLWESQAADTDEFSTEQIEKKESTEDDYNTQIATEQENQRYDKQLHEYRVQKINEQMALYQQIVDDGTLKAVHSGLVTYTKKLTDGRSAAAYENIVIVSDTDDLVLDIKGTAINEYKYSDYDKKYVIVDGEKYDVTESQYTSEVLVLSKINNRYPDVCVESREKPFLTAGQKEPA
;
A
#
# COMPACT_ATOMS: atom_id res chain seq x y z
N MET A 1 -12.21 47.49 63.76
CA MET A 1 -12.19 48.65 62.84
C MET A 1 -12.53 48.18 61.44
N LYS A 2 -13.84 47.93 61.09
CA LYS A 2 -14.30 47.62 59.70
C LYS A 2 -15.83 47.48 59.62
N ILE A 3 -16.58 48.53 59.99
CA ILE A 3 -18.05 48.55 59.81
C ILE A 3 -18.50 49.85 59.16
N ARG A 4 -17.62 50.64 58.55
CA ARG A 4 -18.00 51.95 57.99
C ARG A 4 -18.23 51.95 56.46
N ASN A 5 -17.89 50.86 55.72
CA ASN A 5 -18.00 50.82 54.29
C ASN A 5 -19.27 50.15 53.74
N LEU A 6 -20.09 49.48 54.57
CA LEU A 6 -21.30 48.80 54.06
C LEU A 6 -22.50 49.72 53.89
N LEU A 7 -22.51 50.89 54.60
CA LEU A 7 -23.60 51.83 54.49
C LEU A 7 -23.51 52.72 53.24
N SER A 8 -22.33 52.90 52.70
CA SER A 8 -22.12 53.74 51.51
C SER A 8 -22.61 53.06 50.25
N ILE A 9 -22.44 51.75 50.12
CA ILE A 9 -22.84 50.98 48.94
C ILE A 9 -24.35 50.85 48.80
N LYS A 10 -25.06 50.69 49.92
CA LYS A 10 -26.54 50.64 49.91
C LYS A 10 -27.18 51.99 49.54
N LYS A 11 -26.58 53.12 49.90
CA LYS A 11 -27.08 54.46 49.49
C LYS A 11 -26.83 54.72 48.01
N LEU A 12 -25.77 54.22 47.45
CA LEU A 12 -25.47 54.34 46.01
C LEU A 12 -26.42 53.50 45.16
N ALA A 13 -26.75 52.28 45.61
CA ALA A 13 -27.69 51.39 44.94
C ALA A 13 -29.12 51.94 44.90
N VAL A 14 -29.55 52.58 45.99
CA VAL A 14 -30.88 53.20 46.03
C VAL A 14 -30.97 54.43 45.12
N LEU A 15 -29.89 55.21 45.01
CA LEU A 15 -29.87 56.37 44.09
C LEU A 15 -29.90 55.93 42.61
N GLY A 16 -29.27 54.84 42.28
CA GLY A 16 -29.24 54.24 40.92
C GLY A 16 -30.67 53.77 40.51
N ILE A 17 -31.41 53.15 41.43
CA ILE A 17 -32.75 52.63 41.14
C ILE A 17 -33.77 53.81 40.94
N CYS A 18 -33.64 54.91 41.70
CA CYS A 18 -34.49 56.08 41.51
C CYS A 18 -34.26 56.77 40.15
N VAL A 19 -33.05 56.78 39.62
CA VAL A 19 -32.74 57.34 38.30
C VAL A 19 -33.35 56.52 37.18
N CYS A 20 -33.30 55.20 37.28
CA CYS A 20 -33.85 54.28 36.28
C CYS A 20 -35.39 54.32 36.22
N VAL A 21 -36.08 54.55 37.37
CA VAL A 21 -37.53 54.65 37.41
C VAL A 21 -38.02 56.00 36.82
N SER A 22 -37.21 57.05 36.91
CA SER A 22 -37.55 58.36 36.34
C SER A 22 -37.51 58.43 34.82
N PHE A 23 -36.71 57.52 34.18
CA PHE A 23 -36.63 57.41 32.73
C PHE A 23 -37.81 56.62 32.10
N LEU A 24 -38.52 55.82 32.88
CA LEU A 24 -39.65 55.02 32.40
C LEU A 24 -41.02 55.79 32.44
N ALA A 25 -41.08 56.96 33.03
CA ALA A 25 -42.32 57.75 33.16
C ALA A 25 -42.45 58.88 32.14
N GLY A 26 -41.52 59.03 31.20
CA GLY A 26 -41.47 60.15 30.24
C GLY A 26 -41.99 59.82 28.83
N GLY A 27 -42.69 58.73 28.63
CA GLY A 27 -43.10 58.30 27.29
C GLY A 27 -44.57 58.43 26.95
N CYS A 28 -45.19 59.60 27.15
CA CYS A 28 -46.45 59.91 26.50
C CYS A 28 -46.19 60.85 25.32
N GLY A 29 -45.67 60.32 24.22
CA GLY A 29 -45.65 60.95 22.93
C GLY A 29 -47.04 60.79 22.27
N LYS A 30 -47.59 61.86 21.72
CA LYS A 30 -48.81 61.87 20.94
C LYS A 30 -48.80 60.74 19.90
N MET A 31 -49.86 59.93 19.90
CA MET A 31 -50.20 59.13 18.75
C MET A 31 -50.43 60.03 17.55
N THR A 32 -49.45 60.19 16.69
CA THR A 32 -49.66 60.59 15.31
C THR A 32 -50.34 59.42 14.63
N GLU A 33 -51.38 59.60 13.94
CA GLU A 33 -52.07 58.67 13.09
C GLU A 33 -50.99 57.97 12.25
N SER A 34 -50.83 56.70 12.51
CA SER A 34 -50.00 55.83 11.67
C SER A 34 -50.68 55.79 10.31
N SER A 35 -50.17 56.54 9.35
CA SER A 35 -50.43 56.21 7.96
C SER A 35 -49.96 54.78 7.76
N ILE A 36 -50.92 53.90 7.51
CA ILE A 36 -50.58 52.51 7.07
C ILE A 36 -49.64 52.67 5.86
N PRO A 37 -48.40 52.21 5.92
CA PRO A 37 -47.54 52.27 4.74
C PRO A 37 -48.31 51.55 3.64
N GLU A 38 -48.56 52.28 2.54
CA GLU A 38 -49.09 51.68 1.33
C GLU A 38 -48.22 50.48 0.96
N LEU A 39 -48.83 49.31 0.91
CA LEU A 39 -48.13 48.12 0.52
C LEU A 39 -47.51 48.39 -0.89
N GLU A 40 -46.21 48.53 -0.96
CA GLU A 40 -45.57 48.53 -2.24
C GLU A 40 -45.97 47.25 -2.97
N GLU A 41 -46.41 47.38 -4.18
CA GLU A 41 -46.70 46.22 -5.03
C GLU A 41 -45.48 45.30 -5.01
N PRO A 42 -45.70 43.99 -4.78
CA PRO A 42 -44.57 43.06 -4.75
C PRO A 42 -43.80 43.22 -6.04
N VAL A 43 -42.50 43.55 -5.92
CA VAL A 43 -41.60 43.61 -7.03
C VAL A 43 -41.71 42.26 -7.74
N ALA A 44 -42.16 42.29 -9.00
CA ALA A 44 -42.26 41.08 -9.76
C ALA A 44 -40.92 40.38 -9.73
N LEU A 45 -40.86 39.25 -9.01
CA LEU A 45 -39.70 38.37 -9.02
C LEU A 45 -39.48 37.92 -10.48
N ASN A 46 -38.46 38.47 -11.08
CA ASN A 46 -38.03 38.02 -12.39
C ASN A 46 -37.38 36.67 -12.17
N GLU A 47 -38.20 35.64 -11.98
CA GLU A 47 -37.73 34.28 -11.89
C GLU A 47 -37.10 33.91 -13.25
N ALA A 48 -35.78 34.00 -13.30
CA ALA A 48 -35.05 33.52 -14.46
C ALA A 48 -35.13 32.00 -14.47
N TYR A 49 -36.17 31.45 -15.07
CA TYR A 49 -36.21 30.00 -15.33
C TYR A 49 -35.14 29.66 -16.34
N ARG A 50 -34.14 28.89 -15.90
CA ARG A 50 -33.25 28.22 -16.82
C ARG A 50 -33.82 26.82 -17.08
N PRO A 51 -34.03 26.43 -18.31
CA PRO A 51 -34.44 25.06 -18.59
C PRO A 51 -33.40 24.11 -18.00
N VAL A 52 -33.87 23.01 -17.40
CA VAL A 52 -32.98 21.94 -16.97
C VAL A 52 -32.49 21.24 -18.22
N GLU A 53 -31.22 21.40 -18.51
CA GLU A 53 -30.55 20.69 -19.59
C GLU A 53 -29.91 19.42 -19.03
N TYR A 54 -30.07 18.32 -19.77
CA TYR A 54 -29.33 17.12 -19.48
C TYR A 54 -27.87 17.33 -19.88
N GLY A 55 -26.97 17.34 -18.89
CA GLY A 55 -25.53 17.47 -19.12
C GLY A 55 -24.77 16.47 -18.27
N THR A 56 -23.59 16.12 -18.71
CA THR A 56 -22.67 15.31 -17.93
C THR A 56 -21.97 16.23 -16.92
N ILE A 57 -22.10 15.93 -15.64
CA ILE A 57 -21.29 16.57 -14.60
C ILE A 57 -20.01 15.76 -14.50
N GLY A 58 -18.90 16.36 -14.88
CA GLY A 58 -17.58 15.74 -14.80
C GLY A 58 -16.59 16.68 -14.12
N SER A 59 -15.64 16.11 -13.39
CA SER A 59 -14.47 16.84 -12.91
C SER A 59 -13.31 16.63 -13.89
N ILE A 60 -12.59 17.70 -14.19
CA ILE A 60 -11.38 17.65 -15.00
C ILE A 60 -10.22 17.97 -14.07
N GLN A 61 -9.24 17.06 -14.02
CA GLN A 61 -7.98 17.29 -13.37
C GLN A 61 -6.89 17.46 -14.42
N VAL A 62 -6.17 18.57 -14.34
CA VAL A 62 -5.01 18.83 -15.20
C VAL A 62 -3.75 18.66 -14.36
N LEU A 63 -2.87 17.78 -14.80
CA LEU A 63 -1.58 17.50 -14.20
C LEU A 63 -0.47 17.77 -15.19
N MET A 64 0.69 18.18 -14.69
CA MET A 64 1.89 18.32 -15.51
C MET A 64 2.69 17.04 -15.44
N ALA A 65 3.11 16.55 -16.60
CA ALA A 65 3.99 15.40 -16.73
C ALA A 65 5.33 15.83 -17.32
N THR A 66 6.39 15.10 -16.97
CA THR A 66 7.72 15.29 -17.54
C THR A 66 8.07 14.09 -18.40
N ALA A 67 8.52 14.31 -19.63
CA ALA A 67 9.02 13.23 -20.46
C ALA A 67 10.38 12.77 -19.92
N VAL A 68 10.47 11.49 -19.59
CA VAL A 68 11.69 10.84 -19.08
C VAL A 68 11.96 9.58 -19.88
N PRO A 69 13.25 9.20 -20.07
CA PRO A 69 13.57 7.89 -20.64
C PRO A 69 12.97 6.78 -19.80
N ARG A 70 12.58 5.67 -20.43
CA ARG A 70 12.13 4.48 -19.72
C ARG A 70 13.31 3.81 -19.03
N ASP A 71 13.20 3.66 -17.71
CA ASP A 71 14.22 3.01 -16.89
C ASP A 71 13.97 1.51 -16.78
N TYR A 72 15.03 0.73 -17.03
CA TYR A 72 15.08 -0.70 -16.84
C TYR A 72 16.01 -1.02 -15.67
N CYS A 73 15.39 -1.50 -14.58
CA CYS A 73 16.10 -1.87 -13.36
C CYS A 73 16.70 -3.26 -13.50
N ASN A 74 18.00 -3.38 -13.23
CA ASN A 74 18.72 -4.65 -13.23
C ASN A 74 19.11 -4.98 -11.79
N TYR A 75 18.65 -6.12 -11.29
CA TYR A 75 18.77 -6.57 -9.91
C TYR A 75 18.89 -8.10 -9.83
N TYR A 76 19.35 -8.59 -8.68
CA TYR A 76 19.26 -10.01 -8.35
C TYR A 76 17.95 -10.32 -7.62
N SER A 77 17.39 -11.50 -7.89
CA SER A 77 16.15 -11.95 -7.23
C SER A 77 16.34 -12.51 -5.82
N ALA A 78 17.58 -12.63 -5.36
CA ALA A 78 17.95 -13.04 -4.01
C ALA A 78 18.99 -12.09 -3.39
N ASN A 79 19.17 -12.18 -2.07
CA ASN A 79 20.25 -11.46 -1.38
C ASN A 79 21.61 -11.97 -1.86
N VAL A 80 22.47 -11.07 -2.28
CA VAL A 80 23.80 -11.40 -2.79
C VAL A 80 24.86 -10.42 -2.27
N ASN A 81 26.13 -10.83 -2.32
CA ASN A 81 27.26 -9.94 -2.21
C ASN A 81 27.83 -9.67 -3.61
N ILE A 82 27.90 -8.41 -4.01
CA ILE A 82 28.40 -8.01 -5.33
C ILE A 82 29.94 -8.07 -5.30
N SER A 83 30.52 -8.83 -6.19
CA SER A 83 31.98 -8.90 -6.36
C SER A 83 32.50 -7.70 -7.14
N GLN A 84 31.86 -7.39 -8.26
CA GLN A 84 32.29 -6.32 -9.17
C GLN A 84 31.10 -5.81 -10.01
N ILE A 85 31.12 -4.52 -10.31
CA ILE A 85 30.28 -3.86 -11.32
C ILE A 85 31.22 -3.42 -12.45
N TYR A 86 30.85 -3.73 -13.69
CA TYR A 86 31.69 -3.51 -14.89
C TYR A 86 31.33 -2.23 -15.64
N VAL A 87 30.24 -1.56 -15.26
CA VAL A 87 29.72 -0.39 -15.97
C VAL A 87 29.65 0.81 -15.02
N GLU A 88 29.73 2.00 -15.60
CA GLU A 88 29.59 3.26 -14.88
C GLU A 88 28.45 4.11 -15.48
N PRO A 89 27.84 5.04 -14.70
CA PRO A 89 26.86 5.97 -15.24
C PRO A 89 27.45 6.75 -16.44
N GLY A 90 26.76 6.72 -17.56
CA GLY A 90 27.20 7.29 -18.83
C GLY A 90 27.62 6.26 -19.87
N ASP A 91 27.84 5.00 -19.51
CA ASP A 91 28.14 3.93 -20.45
C ASP A 91 26.89 3.53 -21.26
N THR A 92 27.11 3.11 -22.50
CA THR A 92 26.06 2.50 -23.33
C THR A 92 26.24 0.99 -23.34
N VAL A 93 25.15 0.26 -23.07
CA VAL A 93 25.12 -1.20 -23.03
C VAL A 93 24.09 -1.77 -23.98
N ASN A 94 24.31 -3.00 -24.42
CA ASN A 94 23.34 -3.77 -25.19
C ASN A 94 22.63 -4.79 -24.28
N ALA A 95 21.42 -5.19 -24.65
CA ALA A 95 20.73 -6.27 -23.97
C ALA A 95 21.58 -7.54 -23.96
N GLY A 96 21.76 -8.15 -22.77
CA GLY A 96 22.62 -9.32 -22.57
C GLY A 96 24.05 -9.01 -22.13
N ASP A 97 24.52 -7.76 -22.20
CA ASP A 97 25.83 -7.36 -21.69
C ASP A 97 25.92 -7.59 -20.17
N VAL A 98 27.10 -8.02 -19.70
CA VAL A 98 27.35 -8.26 -18.27
C VAL A 98 27.55 -6.93 -17.56
N LEU A 99 26.68 -6.62 -16.63
CA LEU A 99 26.71 -5.40 -15.83
C LEU A 99 27.47 -5.57 -14.52
N ALA A 100 27.24 -6.70 -13.85
CA ALA A 100 27.85 -7.00 -12.56
C ALA A 100 28.01 -8.50 -12.36
N VAL A 101 28.82 -8.88 -11.37
CA VAL A 101 29.02 -10.26 -10.92
C VAL A 101 28.90 -10.30 -9.41
N CYS A 102 28.14 -11.27 -8.89
CA CYS A 102 28.03 -11.50 -7.46
C CYS A 102 29.05 -12.54 -6.95
N ASP A 103 29.19 -12.58 -5.63
CA ASP A 103 29.97 -13.61 -4.94
C ASP A 103 29.19 -14.93 -4.90
N VAL A 104 29.58 -15.87 -5.74
CA VAL A 104 28.92 -17.18 -5.87
C VAL A 104 29.15 -18.05 -4.62
N ASP A 105 30.23 -17.83 -3.85
CA ASP A 105 30.51 -18.64 -2.68
C ASP A 105 29.53 -18.36 -1.54
N GLU A 106 29.08 -17.11 -1.39
CA GLU A 106 28.01 -16.79 -0.46
C GLU A 106 26.68 -17.42 -0.90
N ALA A 107 26.36 -17.39 -2.19
CA ALA A 107 25.17 -18.06 -2.73
C ALA A 107 25.19 -19.58 -2.51
N LYS A 108 26.34 -20.22 -2.66
CA LYS A 108 26.51 -21.66 -2.33
C LYS A 108 26.26 -21.94 -0.86
N LYS A 109 26.77 -21.08 0.03
CA LYS A 109 26.54 -21.22 1.46
C LYS A 109 25.05 -21.09 1.79
N GLN A 110 24.35 -20.09 1.23
CA GLN A 110 22.92 -19.91 1.42
C GLN A 110 22.12 -21.10 0.86
N LEU A 111 22.53 -21.67 -0.27
CA LEU A 111 21.93 -22.89 -0.82
C LEU A 111 22.07 -24.07 0.15
N GLN A 112 23.24 -24.25 0.76
CA GLN A 112 23.48 -25.31 1.76
C GLN A 112 22.61 -25.08 3.02
N GLU A 113 22.46 -23.82 3.47
CA GLU A 113 21.61 -23.48 4.60
C GLU A 113 20.13 -23.80 4.30
N CYS A 114 19.65 -23.49 3.09
CA CYS A 114 18.30 -23.85 2.66
C CYS A 114 18.11 -25.37 2.58
N GLN A 115 19.12 -26.11 2.09
CA GLN A 115 19.09 -27.59 2.06
C GLN A 115 18.98 -28.16 3.48
N ALA A 116 19.77 -27.65 4.43
CA ALA A 116 19.71 -28.05 5.82
C ALA A 116 18.35 -27.71 6.46
N ALA A 117 17.81 -26.54 6.15
CA ALA A 117 16.48 -26.13 6.61
C ALA A 117 15.37 -27.05 6.07
N LEU A 118 15.48 -27.50 4.82
CA LEU A 118 14.52 -28.44 4.23
C LEU A 118 14.55 -29.80 4.94
N VAL A 119 15.75 -30.31 5.23
CA VAL A 119 15.90 -31.56 6.00
C VAL A 119 15.29 -31.43 7.37
N HIS A 120 15.62 -30.35 8.08
CA HIS A 120 15.10 -30.09 9.42
C HIS A 120 13.57 -29.93 9.45
N GLU A 121 12.98 -29.24 8.48
CA GLU A 121 11.52 -29.07 8.38
C GLU A 121 10.83 -30.42 8.15
N ASN A 122 11.38 -31.26 7.27
CA ASN A 122 10.85 -32.61 7.01
C ASN A 122 10.95 -33.50 8.25
N GLU A 123 12.09 -33.54 8.93
CA GLU A 123 12.30 -34.33 10.15
C GLU A 123 11.36 -33.86 11.28
N THR A 124 11.22 -32.57 11.45
CA THR A 124 10.33 -31.98 12.47
C THR A 124 8.88 -32.34 12.22
N TYR A 125 8.44 -32.25 10.96
CA TYR A 125 7.08 -32.63 10.58
C TYR A 125 6.83 -34.12 10.79
N GLU A 126 7.80 -34.99 10.40
CA GLU A 126 7.66 -36.43 10.56
C GLU A 126 7.53 -36.84 12.04
N ILE A 127 8.37 -36.24 12.91
CA ILE A 127 8.29 -36.47 14.36
C ILE A 127 6.93 -36.01 14.91
N SER A 128 6.47 -34.81 14.52
CA SER A 128 5.17 -34.28 14.95
C SER A 128 4.01 -35.20 14.51
N ALA A 129 4.03 -35.65 13.26
CA ALA A 129 3.03 -36.57 12.75
C ALA A 129 3.01 -37.91 13.50
N GLN A 130 4.19 -38.48 13.82
CA GLN A 130 4.29 -39.71 14.61
C GLN A 130 3.77 -39.55 16.03
N ILE A 131 4.03 -38.40 16.68
CA ILE A 131 3.48 -38.09 18.01
C ILE A 131 1.97 -38.03 17.97
N SER A 132 1.43 -37.29 17.00
CA SER A 132 -0.01 -37.14 16.83
C SER A 132 -0.70 -38.47 16.51
N ASP A 133 -0.14 -39.29 15.62
CA ASP A 133 -0.65 -40.63 15.33
C ASP A 133 -0.63 -41.53 16.56
N THR A 134 0.40 -41.45 17.38
CA THR A 134 0.50 -42.21 18.62
C THR A 134 -0.56 -41.78 19.64
N GLN A 135 -0.82 -40.48 19.72
CA GLN A 135 -1.84 -39.91 20.58
C GLN A 135 -3.24 -40.35 20.17
N ILE A 136 -3.54 -40.33 18.88
CA ILE A 136 -4.82 -40.82 18.35
C ILE A 136 -5.01 -42.29 18.70
N LYS A 137 -4.02 -43.16 18.45
CA LYS A 137 -4.08 -44.58 18.79
C LYS A 137 -4.30 -44.83 20.28
N LEU A 138 -3.69 -43.98 21.14
CA LEU A 138 -3.92 -44.05 22.59
C LEU A 138 -5.39 -43.76 22.93
N TRP A 139 -5.97 -42.70 22.37
CA TRP A 139 -7.37 -42.35 22.61
C TRP A 139 -8.34 -43.39 22.04
N GLU A 140 -8.05 -43.94 20.84
CA GLU A 140 -8.82 -45.07 20.24
C GLU A 140 -8.81 -46.29 21.16
N SER A 141 -7.62 -46.62 21.73
CA SER A 141 -7.51 -47.72 22.69
C SER A 141 -8.28 -47.47 23.98
N GLN A 142 -8.25 -46.22 24.48
CA GLN A 142 -9.00 -45.85 25.70
C GLN A 142 -10.51 -45.82 25.46
N ALA A 143 -10.95 -45.41 24.28
CA ALA A 143 -12.37 -45.48 23.89
C ALA A 143 -12.88 -46.95 23.79
N ALA A 144 -12.02 -47.87 23.28
CA ALA A 144 -12.38 -49.28 23.08
C ALA A 144 -12.37 -50.12 24.38
N ASP A 145 -11.63 -49.73 25.41
CA ASP A 145 -11.36 -50.55 26.61
C ASP A 145 -12.51 -50.54 27.64
N THR A 146 -13.71 -50.17 27.20
CA THR A 146 -14.88 -49.93 28.06
C THR A 146 -15.93 -51.03 28.01
N ASP A 147 -15.61 -52.29 27.67
CA ASP A 147 -16.59 -53.32 27.34
C ASP A 147 -17.24 -54.13 28.49
N GLU A 148 -16.96 -53.87 29.77
CA GLU A 148 -17.57 -54.59 30.91
C GLU A 148 -18.11 -53.68 32.01
N PHE A 149 -19.33 -53.09 31.88
CA PHE A 149 -19.88 -52.29 32.99
C PHE A 149 -21.42 -52.33 33.13
N SER A 150 -21.90 -52.03 34.36
CA SER A 150 -23.31 -51.99 34.77
C SER A 150 -24.07 -50.78 34.22
N THR A 151 -25.41 -50.84 34.23
CA THR A 151 -26.31 -49.85 33.60
C THR A 151 -26.08 -48.38 34.04
N GLU A 152 -25.66 -48.16 35.31
CA GLU A 152 -25.38 -46.84 35.86
C GLU A 152 -24.01 -46.25 35.38
N GLN A 153 -23.17 -47.13 34.84
CA GLN A 153 -21.87 -46.78 34.28
C GLN A 153 -21.94 -46.51 32.76
N ILE A 154 -23.03 -46.91 32.10
CA ILE A 154 -23.25 -46.74 30.67
C ILE A 154 -23.41 -45.28 30.29
N GLU A 155 -24.16 -44.44 31.03
CA GLU A 155 -24.31 -43.01 30.75
C GLU A 155 -22.98 -42.25 30.92
N LYS A 156 -22.17 -42.62 31.92
CA LYS A 156 -20.86 -42.04 32.13
C LYS A 156 -19.86 -42.49 31.06
N LYS A 157 -20.04 -43.67 30.51
CA LYS A 157 -19.24 -44.25 29.44
C LYS A 157 -19.50 -43.54 28.13
N GLU A 158 -20.76 -43.32 27.72
CA GLU A 158 -21.10 -42.61 26.50
C GLU A 158 -20.51 -41.21 26.48
N SER A 159 -20.56 -40.47 27.60
CA SER A 159 -19.93 -39.14 27.66
C SER A 159 -18.42 -39.20 27.55
N THR A 160 -17.74 -40.23 28.02
CA THR A 160 -16.28 -40.39 27.96
C THR A 160 -15.83 -40.82 26.55
N GLU A 161 -16.59 -41.68 25.88
CA GLU A 161 -16.35 -42.09 24.51
C GLU A 161 -16.55 -40.92 23.54
N ASP A 162 -17.59 -40.10 23.71
CA ASP A 162 -17.82 -38.87 22.95
C ASP A 162 -16.69 -37.85 23.14
N ASP A 163 -16.13 -37.73 24.38
CA ASP A 163 -14.98 -36.89 24.65
C ASP A 163 -13.73 -37.36 23.91
N TYR A 164 -13.42 -38.65 23.86
CA TYR A 164 -12.30 -39.21 23.10
C TYR A 164 -12.52 -39.05 21.59
N ASN A 165 -13.71 -39.31 21.08
CA ASN A 165 -14.03 -39.14 19.66
C ASN A 165 -13.86 -37.66 19.25
N THR A 166 -14.24 -36.72 20.11
CA THR A 166 -14.03 -35.28 19.88
C THR A 166 -12.54 -34.90 19.85
N GLN A 167 -11.75 -35.47 20.78
CA GLN A 167 -10.29 -35.24 20.82
C GLN A 167 -9.62 -35.83 19.56
N ILE A 168 -9.98 -37.03 19.14
CA ILE A 168 -9.49 -37.67 17.91
C ILE A 168 -9.81 -36.81 16.68
N ALA A 169 -11.08 -36.39 16.55
CA ALA A 169 -11.50 -35.55 15.42
C ALA A 169 -10.71 -34.19 15.39
N THR A 170 -10.53 -33.60 16.55
CA THR A 170 -9.74 -32.35 16.67
C THR A 170 -8.30 -32.56 16.27
N GLU A 171 -7.67 -33.65 16.72
CA GLU A 171 -6.28 -33.96 16.37
C GLU A 171 -6.09 -34.30 14.91
N GLN A 172 -7.04 -35.01 14.30
CA GLN A 172 -7.04 -35.26 12.86
C GLN A 172 -7.15 -33.95 12.06
N GLU A 173 -7.94 -32.99 12.52
CA GLU A 173 -8.01 -31.67 11.90
C GLU A 173 -6.69 -30.89 12.06
N ASN A 174 -6.05 -30.97 13.24
CA ASN A 174 -4.72 -30.41 13.48
C ASN A 174 -3.70 -31.03 12.54
N GLN A 175 -3.66 -32.36 12.39
CA GLN A 175 -2.78 -33.04 11.44
C GLN A 175 -2.97 -32.54 10.00
N ARG A 176 -4.22 -32.32 9.60
CA ARG A 176 -4.51 -31.79 8.26
C ARG A 176 -3.95 -30.37 8.08
N TYR A 177 -4.11 -29.53 9.10
CA TYR A 177 -3.57 -28.18 9.10
C TYR A 177 -2.04 -28.17 9.09
N ASP A 178 -1.41 -28.98 9.94
CA ASP A 178 0.04 -29.10 10.04
C ASP A 178 0.65 -29.60 8.74
N LYS A 179 0.00 -30.53 8.06
CA LYS A 179 0.40 -30.98 6.73
C LYS A 179 0.40 -29.84 5.71
N GLN A 180 -0.68 -29.05 5.67
CA GLN A 180 -0.76 -27.92 4.75
C GLN A 180 0.32 -26.86 5.06
N LEU A 181 0.56 -26.60 6.33
CA LEU A 181 1.61 -25.67 6.75
C LEU A 181 3.00 -26.16 6.40
N HIS A 182 3.27 -27.45 6.59
CA HIS A 182 4.50 -28.10 6.18
C HIS A 182 4.70 -28.00 4.65
N GLU A 183 3.70 -28.37 3.86
CA GLU A 183 3.75 -28.27 2.40
C GLU A 183 4.05 -26.83 1.95
N TYR A 184 3.42 -25.84 2.57
CA TYR A 184 3.71 -24.42 2.30
C TYR A 184 5.15 -24.04 2.63
N ARG A 185 5.69 -24.45 3.81
CA ARG A 185 7.06 -24.16 4.22
C ARG A 185 8.07 -24.82 3.28
N VAL A 186 7.86 -26.09 2.94
CA VAL A 186 8.68 -26.82 1.97
C VAL A 186 8.69 -26.14 0.61
N GLN A 187 7.51 -25.69 0.14
CA GLN A 187 7.42 -24.92 -1.10
C GLN A 187 8.27 -23.65 -1.03
N LYS A 188 8.20 -22.89 0.06
CA LYS A 188 8.96 -21.64 0.23
C LYS A 188 10.46 -21.88 0.28
N ILE A 189 10.91 -22.93 0.96
CA ILE A 189 12.34 -23.32 0.99
C ILE A 189 12.80 -23.69 -0.42
N ASN A 190 12.03 -24.46 -1.17
CA ASN A 190 12.36 -24.86 -2.53
C ASN A 190 12.42 -23.67 -3.49
N GLU A 191 11.51 -22.71 -3.36
CA GLU A 191 11.56 -21.45 -4.12
C GLU A 191 12.86 -20.68 -3.85
N GLN A 192 13.28 -20.58 -2.59
CA GLN A 192 14.56 -19.95 -2.23
C GLN A 192 15.77 -20.72 -2.75
N MET A 193 15.74 -22.05 -2.64
CA MET A 193 16.80 -22.90 -3.19
C MET A 193 16.96 -22.69 -4.69
N ALA A 194 15.86 -22.62 -5.43
CA ALA A 194 15.90 -22.40 -6.88
C ALA A 194 16.56 -21.05 -7.24
N LEU A 195 16.28 -19.99 -6.46
CA LEU A 195 16.91 -18.68 -6.66
C LEU A 195 18.41 -18.72 -6.40
N TYR A 196 18.85 -19.32 -5.30
CA TYR A 196 20.28 -19.44 -5.02
C TYR A 196 20.99 -20.37 -6.00
N GLN A 197 20.33 -21.45 -6.43
CA GLN A 197 20.88 -22.34 -7.47
C GLN A 197 21.11 -21.58 -8.77
N GLN A 198 20.18 -20.74 -9.20
CA GLN A 198 20.34 -19.90 -10.39
C GLN A 198 21.55 -18.97 -10.26
N ILE A 199 21.79 -18.40 -9.08
CA ILE A 199 22.95 -17.55 -8.82
C ILE A 199 24.26 -18.37 -8.83
N VAL A 200 24.23 -19.59 -8.31
CA VAL A 200 25.40 -20.51 -8.34
C VAL A 200 25.73 -20.88 -9.77
N ASP A 201 24.72 -21.10 -10.61
CA ASP A 201 24.91 -21.51 -12.01
C ASP A 201 25.37 -20.34 -12.91
N ASP A 202 24.79 -19.14 -12.70
CA ASP A 202 25.16 -17.91 -13.41
C ASP A 202 25.09 -16.72 -12.47
N GLY A 203 26.19 -16.42 -11.79
CA GLY A 203 26.30 -15.26 -10.86
C GLY A 203 26.39 -13.91 -11.56
N THR A 204 26.14 -13.83 -12.88
CA THR A 204 26.22 -12.60 -13.64
C THR A 204 24.89 -11.85 -13.69
N LEU A 205 24.93 -10.55 -13.52
CA LEU A 205 23.82 -9.66 -13.79
C LEU A 205 23.96 -9.11 -15.21
N LYS A 206 23.01 -9.41 -16.07
CA LYS A 206 23.01 -8.98 -17.47
C LYS A 206 21.98 -7.88 -17.70
N ALA A 207 22.26 -6.98 -18.65
CA ALA A 207 21.35 -5.95 -19.07
C ALA A 207 20.07 -6.56 -19.66
N VAL A 208 18.91 -6.21 -19.10
CA VAL A 208 17.61 -6.64 -19.62
C VAL A 208 17.28 -5.91 -20.93
N HIS A 209 17.74 -4.67 -21.07
CA HIS A 209 17.50 -3.82 -22.23
C HIS A 209 18.77 -3.07 -22.65
N SER A 210 18.85 -2.70 -23.93
CA SER A 210 19.92 -1.80 -24.42
C SER A 210 19.60 -0.37 -24.02
N GLY A 211 20.64 0.44 -23.74
CA GLY A 211 20.43 1.84 -23.40
C GLY A 211 21.64 2.45 -22.70
N LEU A 212 21.40 3.60 -22.08
CA LEU A 212 22.40 4.36 -21.33
C LEU A 212 22.32 3.97 -19.85
N VAL A 213 23.45 3.67 -19.23
CA VAL A 213 23.55 3.44 -17.79
C VAL A 213 23.37 4.79 -17.07
N THR A 214 22.32 4.90 -16.27
CA THR A 214 22.01 6.12 -15.50
C THR A 214 22.33 6.01 -14.03
N TYR A 215 22.37 4.78 -13.51
CA TYR A 215 22.69 4.52 -12.10
C TYR A 215 23.49 3.23 -11.95
N THR A 216 24.44 3.24 -11.02
CA THR A 216 25.11 2.06 -10.50
C THR A 216 25.20 2.11 -8.98
N LYS A 217 25.01 0.97 -8.31
CA LYS A 217 25.19 0.85 -6.86
C LYS A 217 26.64 1.09 -6.48
N LYS A 218 26.87 1.95 -5.49
CA LYS A 218 28.22 2.24 -5.00
C LYS A 218 28.67 1.14 -4.04
N LEU A 219 29.70 0.38 -4.43
CA LEU A 219 30.27 -0.69 -3.60
C LEU A 219 31.04 -0.17 -2.37
N THR A 220 31.34 1.13 -2.31
CA THR A 220 31.89 1.80 -1.11
C THR A 220 30.94 1.79 0.07
N ASP A 221 29.64 1.77 -0.20
CA ASP A 221 28.58 1.79 0.80
C ASP A 221 28.24 0.38 1.31
N GLY A 222 28.93 -0.62 0.81
CA GLY A 222 28.77 -2.04 1.11
C GLY A 222 28.55 -2.89 -0.13
N ARG A 223 29.02 -4.14 -0.08
CA ARG A 223 28.88 -5.09 -1.18
C ARG A 223 27.57 -5.87 -1.16
N SER A 224 26.89 -5.88 -0.04
CA SER A 224 25.60 -6.58 0.10
C SER A 224 24.51 -5.89 -0.69
N ALA A 225 23.73 -6.68 -1.41
CA ALA A 225 22.53 -6.24 -2.11
C ALA A 225 21.36 -7.13 -1.67
N ALA A 226 20.26 -6.48 -1.32
CA ALA A 226 19.01 -7.16 -1.02
C ALA A 226 18.36 -7.69 -2.31
N ALA A 227 17.51 -8.69 -2.18
CA ALA A 227 16.68 -9.15 -3.27
C ALA A 227 15.89 -7.98 -3.87
N TYR A 228 15.91 -7.85 -5.19
CA TYR A 228 15.25 -6.79 -5.96
C TYR A 228 15.78 -5.36 -5.71
N GLU A 229 16.94 -5.22 -5.08
CA GLU A 229 17.62 -3.93 -4.97
C GLU A 229 18.27 -3.58 -6.32
N ASN A 230 18.07 -2.33 -6.79
CA ASN A 230 18.64 -1.85 -8.03
C ASN A 230 20.17 -1.79 -7.97
N ILE A 231 20.82 -2.59 -8.80
CA ILE A 231 22.27 -2.59 -8.93
C ILE A 231 22.72 -1.65 -10.06
N VAL A 232 22.05 -1.77 -11.21
CA VAL A 232 22.28 -0.93 -12.39
C VAL A 232 20.94 -0.55 -12.99
N ILE A 233 20.76 0.72 -13.31
CA ILE A 233 19.62 1.20 -14.08
C ILE A 233 20.10 1.56 -15.48
N VAL A 234 19.45 1.00 -16.48
CA VAL A 234 19.68 1.26 -17.90
C VAL A 234 18.45 1.99 -18.43
N SER A 235 18.64 3.19 -18.98
CA SER A 235 17.55 4.00 -19.53
C SER A 235 17.55 3.91 -21.04
N ASP A 236 16.39 3.60 -21.62
CA ASP A 236 16.21 3.67 -23.08
C ASP A 236 15.85 5.09 -23.46
N THR A 237 16.80 5.79 -24.10
CA THR A 237 16.63 7.18 -24.52
C THR A 237 15.69 7.33 -25.73
N ASP A 238 15.39 6.24 -26.42
CA ASP A 238 14.51 6.21 -27.59
C ASP A 238 13.05 5.89 -27.21
N ASP A 239 12.84 5.35 -26.01
CA ASP A 239 11.52 5.09 -25.44
C ASP A 239 11.25 6.04 -24.27
N LEU A 240 10.42 7.05 -24.50
CA LEU A 240 10.06 8.04 -23.49
C LEU A 240 8.72 7.72 -22.85
N VAL A 241 8.66 7.84 -21.55
CA VAL A 241 7.44 7.78 -20.74
C VAL A 241 7.19 9.14 -20.09
N LEU A 242 5.95 9.40 -19.73
CA LEU A 242 5.58 10.62 -19.03
C LEU A 242 5.46 10.34 -17.54
N ASP A 243 6.30 10.98 -16.77
CA ASP A 243 6.33 10.88 -15.31
C ASP A 243 5.49 11.98 -14.68
N ILE A 244 4.52 11.58 -13.85
CA ILE A 244 3.64 12.46 -13.09
C ILE A 244 3.99 12.29 -11.61
N LYS A 245 4.53 13.32 -10.98
CA LYS A 245 4.98 13.26 -9.59
C LYS A 245 3.86 12.86 -8.62
N GLY A 246 4.12 11.86 -7.78
CA GLY A 246 3.16 11.30 -6.84
C GLY A 246 2.53 12.29 -5.88
N THR A 247 3.20 13.41 -5.59
CA THR A 247 2.63 14.50 -4.77
C THR A 247 1.46 15.21 -5.45
N ALA A 248 1.42 15.24 -6.78
CA ALA A 248 0.32 15.84 -7.53
C ALA A 248 -0.92 14.93 -7.61
N ILE A 249 -0.74 13.62 -7.36
CA ILE A 249 -1.79 12.61 -7.48
C ILE A 249 -2.43 12.28 -6.13
N ASN A 250 -1.81 12.67 -5.01
CA ASN A 250 -2.26 12.32 -3.66
C ASN A 250 -3.72 12.76 -3.34
N GLU A 251 -4.21 13.80 -3.98
CA GLU A 251 -5.58 14.29 -3.78
C GLU A 251 -6.60 13.57 -4.68
N TYR A 252 -6.13 12.96 -5.78
CA TYR A 252 -6.99 12.36 -6.81
C TYR A 252 -6.39 11.02 -7.23
N LYS A 253 -7.14 9.96 -7.02
CA LYS A 253 -6.73 8.64 -7.51
C LYS A 253 -6.79 8.62 -9.03
N TYR A 254 -5.67 8.36 -9.67
CA TYR A 254 -5.58 8.26 -11.13
C TYR A 254 -6.58 7.24 -11.71
N SER A 255 -6.87 6.17 -10.96
CA SER A 255 -7.87 5.16 -11.30
C SER A 255 -9.31 5.68 -11.38
N ASP A 256 -9.62 6.79 -10.70
CA ASP A 256 -11.00 7.28 -10.56
C ASP A 256 -11.49 8.04 -11.81
N TYR A 257 -10.63 8.23 -12.82
CA TYR A 257 -10.95 8.94 -14.04
C TYR A 257 -11.21 7.98 -15.20
N ASP A 258 -12.39 8.11 -15.84
CA ASP A 258 -12.81 7.27 -16.97
C ASP A 258 -11.99 7.52 -18.23
N LYS A 259 -11.57 8.77 -18.45
CA LYS A 259 -10.79 9.18 -19.62
C LYS A 259 -9.50 9.85 -19.21
N LYS A 260 -8.42 9.32 -19.73
CA LYS A 260 -7.06 9.80 -19.50
C LYS A 260 -6.38 10.04 -20.82
N TYR A 261 -5.88 11.25 -20.99
CA TYR A 261 -5.13 11.61 -22.20
C TYR A 261 -4.08 12.66 -21.86
N VAL A 262 -3.09 12.74 -22.70
CA VAL A 262 -2.04 13.75 -22.65
C VAL A 262 -2.17 14.66 -23.87
N ILE A 263 -1.86 15.92 -23.71
CA ILE A 263 -1.74 16.87 -24.80
C ILE A 263 -0.25 17.20 -24.97
N VAL A 264 0.29 16.86 -26.13
CA VAL A 264 1.66 17.21 -26.52
C VAL A 264 1.57 18.02 -27.81
N ASP A 265 2.12 19.22 -27.84
CA ASP A 265 2.07 20.13 -28.99
C ASP A 265 0.67 20.37 -29.57
N GLY A 266 -0.35 20.32 -28.70
CA GLY A 266 -1.76 20.51 -29.09
C GLY A 266 -2.48 19.26 -29.57
N GLU A 267 -1.80 18.14 -29.76
CA GLU A 267 -2.38 16.85 -30.10
C GLU A 267 -2.71 16.04 -28.85
N LYS A 268 -3.81 15.27 -28.94
CA LYS A 268 -4.27 14.40 -27.87
C LYS A 268 -3.79 12.97 -28.10
N TYR A 269 -3.21 12.38 -27.04
CA TYR A 269 -2.76 11.01 -27.00
C TYR A 269 -3.47 10.28 -25.86
N ASP A 270 -4.19 9.21 -26.18
CA ASP A 270 -4.75 8.33 -25.17
C ASP A 270 -3.60 7.60 -24.45
N VAL A 271 -3.66 7.58 -23.13
CA VAL A 271 -2.58 7.02 -22.32
C VAL A 271 -3.06 5.86 -21.45
N THR A 272 -2.12 4.98 -21.14
CA THR A 272 -2.26 3.94 -20.14
C THR A 272 -1.23 4.15 -19.05
N GLU A 273 -1.59 3.74 -17.83
CA GLU A 273 -0.64 3.67 -16.74
C GLU A 273 0.38 2.57 -17.01
N SER A 274 1.66 2.92 -16.92
CA SER A 274 2.74 1.94 -16.99
C SER A 274 2.72 1.07 -15.74
N GLN A 275 3.01 -0.22 -15.91
CA GLN A 275 3.04 -1.14 -14.77
C GLN A 275 4.23 -0.81 -13.85
N TYR A 276 3.94 -0.66 -12.56
CA TYR A 276 4.98 -0.52 -11.57
C TYR A 276 5.74 -1.83 -11.39
N THR A 277 7.04 -1.72 -11.21
CA THR A 277 7.83 -2.85 -10.74
C THR A 277 7.42 -3.21 -9.30
N SER A 278 7.57 -4.48 -8.92
CA SER A 278 7.28 -4.93 -7.56
C SER A 278 8.06 -4.14 -6.51
N GLU A 279 9.27 -3.72 -6.84
CA GLU A 279 10.11 -2.88 -5.99
C GLU A 279 9.51 -1.51 -5.71
N VAL A 280 9.05 -0.80 -6.75
CA VAL A 280 8.39 0.51 -6.59
C VAL A 280 7.17 0.40 -5.68
N LEU A 281 6.38 -0.67 -5.81
CA LEU A 281 5.22 -0.92 -4.95
C LEU A 281 5.62 -1.22 -3.51
N VAL A 282 6.68 -1.98 -3.28
CA VAL A 282 7.19 -2.27 -1.94
C VAL A 282 7.74 -1.02 -1.28
N LEU A 283 8.59 -0.26 -1.98
CA LEU A 283 9.16 0.98 -1.46
C LEU A 283 8.10 2.04 -1.17
N SER A 284 7.07 2.13 -2.00
CA SER A 284 5.95 3.04 -1.76
C SER A 284 5.19 2.70 -0.48
N LYS A 285 4.98 1.41 -0.20
CA LYS A 285 4.35 0.94 1.05
C LYS A 285 5.23 1.21 2.27
N ILE A 286 6.53 0.92 2.19
CA ILE A 286 7.48 1.14 3.29
C ILE A 286 7.55 2.63 3.64
N ASN A 287 7.63 3.49 2.64
CA ASN A 287 7.75 4.93 2.81
C ASN A 287 6.41 5.65 3.02
N ASN A 288 5.30 4.91 3.02
CA ASN A 288 3.93 5.46 3.06
C ASN A 288 3.75 6.62 2.05
N ARG A 289 4.27 6.44 0.84
CA ARG A 289 4.27 7.42 -0.22
C ARG A 289 3.72 6.79 -1.50
N TYR A 290 2.85 7.52 -2.20
CA TYR A 290 2.39 7.05 -3.50
C TYR A 290 3.55 7.07 -4.50
N PRO A 291 3.70 6.02 -5.34
CA PRO A 291 4.68 6.05 -6.41
C PRO A 291 4.33 7.15 -7.41
N ASP A 292 5.35 7.69 -8.08
CA ASP A 292 5.12 8.55 -9.23
C ASP A 292 4.42 7.73 -10.32
N VAL A 293 3.43 8.30 -11.00
CA VAL A 293 2.68 7.59 -12.04
C VAL A 293 3.37 7.82 -13.37
N CYS A 294 3.84 6.74 -13.98
CA CYS A 294 4.31 6.76 -15.34
C CYS A 294 3.18 6.40 -16.29
N VAL A 295 2.99 7.19 -17.32
CA VAL A 295 2.00 6.93 -18.37
C VAL A 295 2.67 6.80 -19.72
N GLU A 296 2.15 5.90 -20.53
CA GLU A 296 2.63 5.64 -21.88
C GLU A 296 1.51 5.79 -22.90
N SER A 297 1.84 6.14 -24.11
CA SER A 297 0.88 6.23 -25.21
C SER A 297 0.44 4.84 -25.65
N ARG A 298 -0.84 4.67 -25.95
CA ARG A 298 -1.40 3.41 -26.45
C ARG A 298 -1.02 3.12 -27.91
N GLU A 299 -0.84 4.14 -28.73
CA GLU A 299 -0.79 3.99 -30.18
C GLU A 299 0.53 4.39 -30.81
N LYS A 300 1.22 5.39 -30.25
CA LYS A 300 2.46 5.95 -30.81
C LYS A 300 3.35 6.50 -29.70
N PRO A 301 4.68 6.45 -29.84
CA PRO A 301 5.57 7.14 -28.91
C PRO A 301 5.24 8.65 -28.90
N PHE A 302 5.23 9.26 -27.72
CA PHE A 302 4.94 10.68 -27.53
C PHE A 302 5.96 11.58 -28.26
N LEU A 303 7.22 11.16 -28.27
CA LEU A 303 8.35 11.84 -28.89
C LEU A 303 9.28 10.78 -29.47
N THR A 304 9.77 11.00 -30.68
CA THR A 304 10.89 10.23 -31.23
C THR A 304 12.18 11.01 -30.92
N ALA A 305 13.22 10.29 -30.46
CA ALA A 305 14.53 10.87 -30.21
C ALA A 305 15.00 11.63 -31.47
N GLY A 306 15.05 12.95 -31.39
CA GLY A 306 15.45 13.81 -32.49
C GLY A 306 14.51 14.94 -32.86
N GLN A 307 13.29 14.98 -32.36
CA GLN A 307 12.47 16.19 -32.43
C GLN A 307 12.96 17.18 -31.38
N LYS A 308 13.91 18.04 -31.83
CA LYS A 308 14.27 19.24 -31.06
C LYS A 308 13.04 20.12 -30.93
N GLU A 309 12.81 20.63 -29.72
CA GLU A 309 11.88 21.73 -29.49
C GLU A 309 12.04 22.78 -30.56
N PRO A 310 10.95 23.27 -31.19
CA PRO A 310 11.01 24.47 -31.98
C PRO A 310 11.36 25.64 -31.04
N ALA A 311 12.36 26.38 -31.40
CA ALA A 311 12.92 27.55 -30.70
C ALA A 311 11.88 28.66 -30.49
#